data_0cdf0d3d5cbd92c42446c1571716d811
#
_entry.id   0cdf0d3d5cbd92c42446c1571716d811
#
_cell.length_a   1.000
_cell.length_b   1.000
_cell.length_c   1.000
_cell.angle_alpha   90.00
_cell.angle_beta   90.00
_cell.angle_gamma   90.00
#
_symmetry.space_group_name_H-M   'P 1'
#
loop_
_entity.id
_entity.type
_entity.pdbx_description
1 polymer ?
#
loop_
_entity_poly.entity_id
_entity_poly.type
_entity_poly.pdbx_seq_one_letter_code
_entity_poly.pdbx_strand_id
1 'polypeptide(L)'
;VLLCTLLLASVVATLPVSAGGPPAQIVISTQSTVISSDGVLQMEATLYDALNNVVDGEITWSSSNGTIGENGLFFPWSAGQVTIRAEHGGFNDTVVVTVQAGFGQSIDINTTSQPRAKFPFTLQASLIDSHDNPRSGQDVVWTVDGMYIGQGEPSWTPPSLGLYEVIARYDQLEERV
;
A
#
# COMPACT_ATOMS: atom_id res chain seq x y z
N VAL A 1 -14.04 -5.18 81.85
CA VAL A 1 -14.20 -5.77 80.50
C VAL A 1 -13.10 -5.24 79.59
N LEU A 2 -12.08 -6.07 79.31
CA LEU A 2 -10.94 -5.73 78.48
C LEU A 2 -11.27 -6.14 77.02
N LEU A 3 -11.45 -5.17 76.13
CA LEU A 3 -11.74 -5.38 74.76
C LEU A 3 -10.39 -5.55 74.00
N CYS A 4 -10.04 -6.80 73.65
CA CYS A 4 -8.86 -7.10 72.87
C CYS A 4 -9.22 -6.96 71.39
N THR A 5 -8.81 -5.85 70.69
CA THR A 5 -8.94 -5.66 69.27
C THR A 5 -7.79 -6.40 68.53
N LEU A 6 -8.16 -7.48 67.89
CA LEU A 6 -7.25 -8.24 67.00
C LEU A 6 -7.08 -7.48 65.69
N LEU A 7 -5.91 -6.87 65.47
CA LEU A 7 -5.55 -6.24 64.22
C LEU A 7 -5.09 -7.34 63.25
N LEU A 8 -5.93 -7.72 62.28
CA LEU A 8 -5.50 -8.56 61.16
C LEU A 8 -4.68 -7.69 60.15
N ALA A 9 -3.37 -7.85 60.18
CA ALA A 9 -2.51 -7.31 59.14
C ALA A 9 -2.63 -8.22 57.90
N SER A 10 -3.30 -7.74 56.85
CA SER A 10 -3.31 -8.43 55.56
C SER A 10 -1.95 -8.22 54.91
N VAL A 11 -1.12 -9.27 54.86
CA VAL A 11 0.08 -9.31 54.02
C VAL A 11 -0.36 -9.47 52.58
N VAL A 12 -0.37 -8.39 51.82
CA VAL A 12 -0.46 -8.46 50.36
C VAL A 12 0.88 -8.97 49.87
N ALA A 13 0.95 -10.27 49.58
CA ALA A 13 2.10 -10.83 48.85
C ALA A 13 2.09 -10.26 47.44
N THR A 14 2.97 -9.30 47.16
CA THR A 14 3.31 -8.92 45.81
C THR A 14 4.05 -10.10 45.18
N LEU A 15 3.39 -10.83 44.29
CA LEU A 15 4.05 -11.83 43.48
C LEU A 15 5.12 -11.07 42.67
N PRO A 16 6.35 -11.58 42.59
CA PRO A 16 7.36 -11.00 41.74
C PRO A 16 6.83 -11.08 40.28
N VAL A 17 6.73 -9.92 39.61
CA VAL A 17 6.57 -9.90 38.17
C VAL A 17 7.80 -10.63 37.66
N SER A 18 7.63 -11.80 37.06
CA SER A 18 8.71 -12.52 36.40
C SER A 18 9.28 -11.59 35.34
N ALA A 19 10.50 -11.14 35.51
CA ALA A 19 11.22 -10.51 34.41
C ALA A 19 11.22 -11.53 33.26
N GLY A 20 10.68 -11.14 32.11
CA GLY A 20 10.65 -12.01 30.91
C GLY A 20 12.05 -12.54 30.61
N GLY A 21 12.13 -13.73 30.04
CA GLY A 21 13.38 -14.30 29.55
C GLY A 21 13.95 -13.46 28.38
N PRO A 22 15.12 -13.83 27.86
CA PRO A 22 15.65 -13.19 26.65
C PRO A 22 14.68 -13.41 25.48
N PRO A 23 14.62 -12.48 24.50
CA PRO A 23 13.82 -12.64 23.29
C PRO A 23 14.15 -13.96 22.57
N ALA A 24 13.12 -14.69 22.14
CA ALA A 24 13.22 -15.97 21.44
C ALA A 24 12.43 -15.96 20.13
N GLN A 25 11.52 -15.03 19.94
CA GLN A 25 10.69 -14.88 18.74
C GLN A 25 10.32 -13.41 18.53
N ILE A 26 10.16 -13.03 17.26
CA ILE A 26 9.55 -11.78 16.84
C ILE A 26 8.34 -12.10 15.96
N VAL A 27 7.26 -11.32 16.07
CA VAL A 27 6.03 -11.48 15.28
C VAL A 27 5.58 -10.12 14.77
N ILE A 28 5.42 -10.00 13.45
CA ILE A 28 4.86 -8.81 12.80
C ILE A 28 3.33 -8.89 12.80
N SER A 29 2.68 -7.76 13.07
CA SER A 29 1.26 -7.54 12.86
C SER A 29 1.00 -6.27 12.07
N THR A 30 -0.11 -6.25 11.31
CA THR A 30 -0.55 -5.10 10.54
C THR A 30 -2.05 -5.13 10.34
N GLN A 31 -2.67 -3.96 10.16
CA GLN A 31 -4.12 -3.84 9.94
C GLN A 31 -4.52 -4.22 8.50
N SER A 32 -3.58 -4.19 7.55
CA SER A 32 -3.82 -4.53 6.15
C SER A 32 -2.56 -5.08 5.51
N THR A 33 -2.74 -5.94 4.53
CA THR A 33 -1.68 -6.39 3.60
C THR A 33 -1.85 -5.84 2.19
N VAL A 34 -2.78 -4.88 2.01
CA VAL A 34 -3.00 -4.16 0.74
C VAL A 34 -3.04 -2.67 1.05
N ILE A 35 -2.29 -1.88 0.29
CA ILE A 35 -2.20 -0.43 0.42
C ILE A 35 -1.99 0.23 -0.94
N SER A 36 -2.43 1.50 -1.08
CA SER A 36 -2.08 2.36 -2.22
C SER A 36 -0.66 2.92 -2.08
N SER A 37 0.04 3.16 -3.19
CA SER A 37 1.33 3.87 -3.22
C SER A 37 1.27 5.28 -2.62
N ASP A 38 0.08 5.90 -2.57
CA ASP A 38 -0.16 7.20 -1.93
C ASP A 38 -0.49 7.08 -0.43
N GLY A 39 -0.55 5.85 0.10
CA GLY A 39 -0.93 5.57 1.47
C GLY A 39 0.25 5.43 2.42
N VAL A 40 -0.07 5.23 3.69
CA VAL A 40 0.89 4.93 4.77
C VAL A 40 0.36 3.76 5.57
N LEU A 41 1.22 2.80 5.92
CA LEU A 41 0.82 1.61 6.67
C LEU A 41 1.64 1.49 7.95
N GLN A 42 0.95 1.40 9.08
CA GLN A 42 1.58 1.11 10.36
C GLN A 42 1.82 -0.40 10.49
N MET A 43 3.07 -0.77 10.68
CA MET A 43 3.51 -2.10 11.07
C MET A 43 3.81 -2.12 12.56
N GLU A 44 3.50 -3.22 13.20
CA GLU A 44 3.87 -3.47 14.59
C GLU A 44 4.65 -4.77 14.66
N ALA A 45 5.62 -4.86 15.57
CA ALA A 45 6.30 -6.10 15.85
C ALA A 45 6.42 -6.29 17.35
N THR A 46 6.20 -7.52 17.79
CA THR A 46 6.24 -7.90 19.21
C THR A 46 7.28 -8.98 19.42
N LEU A 47 8.12 -8.79 20.44
CA LEU A 47 9.10 -9.78 20.87
C LEU A 47 8.49 -10.66 21.96
N TYR A 48 8.78 -11.95 21.89
CA TYR A 48 8.37 -12.93 22.87
C TYR A 48 9.58 -13.71 23.38
N ASP A 49 9.57 -14.08 24.66
CA ASP A 49 10.50 -15.04 25.24
C ASP A 49 10.10 -16.50 24.92
N ALA A 50 10.90 -17.46 25.37
CA ALA A 50 10.63 -18.89 25.17
C ALA A 50 9.36 -19.41 25.86
N LEU A 51 8.76 -18.62 26.76
CA LEU A 51 7.52 -18.90 27.48
C LEU A 51 6.31 -18.14 26.92
N ASN A 52 6.48 -17.45 25.76
CA ASN A 52 5.50 -16.57 25.13
C ASN A 52 5.09 -15.34 25.98
N ASN A 53 5.95 -14.88 26.86
CA ASN A 53 5.76 -13.57 27.48
C ASN A 53 6.29 -12.49 26.55
N VAL A 54 5.57 -11.36 26.49
CA VAL A 54 6.03 -10.18 25.76
C VAL A 54 7.25 -9.60 26.47
N VAL A 55 8.29 -9.30 25.71
CA VAL A 55 9.55 -8.73 26.22
C VAL A 55 9.92 -7.50 25.41
N ASP A 56 10.64 -6.58 26.03
CA ASP A 56 11.14 -5.37 25.37
C ASP A 56 12.44 -5.65 24.61
N GLY A 57 12.64 -4.89 23.52
CA GLY A 57 13.86 -4.92 22.74
C GLY A 57 13.78 -3.98 21.54
N GLU A 58 14.93 -3.59 21.03
CA GLU A 58 15.04 -2.75 19.84
C GLU A 58 14.75 -3.58 18.58
N ILE A 59 13.87 -3.11 17.73
CA ILE A 59 13.49 -3.77 16.47
C ILE A 59 14.04 -2.97 15.30
N THR A 60 14.73 -3.66 14.42
CA THR A 60 15.21 -3.10 13.14
C THR A 60 14.26 -3.49 12.02
N TRP A 61 13.77 -2.48 11.29
CA TRP A 61 12.88 -2.66 10.16
C TRP A 61 13.59 -2.53 8.83
N SER A 62 13.14 -3.28 7.84
CA SER A 62 13.56 -3.15 6.45
C SER A 62 12.42 -3.48 5.50
N SER A 63 12.48 -2.92 4.27
CA SER A 63 11.52 -3.19 3.20
C SER A 63 12.25 -3.42 1.88
N SER A 64 11.70 -4.27 1.01
CA SER A 64 12.26 -4.52 -0.33
C SER A 64 12.03 -3.36 -1.30
N ASN A 65 11.04 -2.50 -1.04
CA ASN A 65 10.71 -1.28 -1.81
C ASN A 65 9.96 -0.31 -0.88
N GLY A 66 10.07 1.00 -1.15
CA GLY A 66 9.55 2.03 -0.25
C GLY A 66 10.49 2.27 0.94
N THR A 67 10.04 3.04 1.91
CA THR A 67 10.76 3.28 3.16
C THR A 67 9.94 2.84 4.36
N ILE A 68 10.61 2.32 5.38
CA ILE A 68 10.01 2.03 6.67
C ILE A 68 10.83 2.66 7.79
N GLY A 69 10.17 3.41 8.65
CA GLY A 69 10.79 4.07 9.80
C GLY A 69 11.05 3.11 10.97
N GLU A 70 11.87 3.52 11.92
CA GLU A 70 12.16 2.77 13.16
C GLU A 70 10.89 2.48 13.96
N ASN A 71 9.86 3.32 13.85
CA ASN A 71 8.55 3.14 14.46
C ASN A 71 7.61 2.20 13.67
N GLY A 72 8.10 1.54 12.62
CA GLY A 72 7.31 0.64 11.78
C GLY A 72 6.36 1.34 10.80
N LEU A 73 6.50 2.66 10.59
CA LEU A 73 5.68 3.38 9.63
C LEU A 73 6.23 3.19 8.21
N PHE A 74 5.46 2.51 7.37
CA PHE A 74 5.84 2.16 6.00
C PHE A 74 5.21 3.12 4.97
N PHE A 75 6.05 3.63 4.06
CA PHE A 75 5.71 4.48 2.93
C PHE A 75 6.06 3.74 1.63
N PRO A 76 5.08 3.22 0.91
CA PRO A 76 5.31 2.54 -0.36
C PRO A 76 5.64 3.54 -1.48
N TRP A 77 6.33 3.06 -2.54
CA TRP A 77 6.61 3.84 -3.74
C TRP A 77 6.08 3.15 -5.00
N SER A 78 6.53 1.92 -5.24
CA SER A 78 6.18 1.21 -6.45
C SER A 78 5.06 0.20 -6.22
N ALA A 79 4.10 0.15 -7.13
CA ALA A 79 3.08 -0.88 -7.15
C ALA A 79 3.70 -2.28 -7.32
N GLY A 80 3.12 -3.26 -6.65
CA GLY A 80 3.61 -4.64 -6.63
C GLY A 80 3.69 -5.23 -5.24
N GLN A 81 4.37 -6.35 -5.11
CA GLN A 81 4.59 -7.00 -3.82
C GLN A 81 5.84 -6.44 -3.14
N VAL A 82 5.70 -6.06 -1.88
CA VAL A 82 6.78 -5.57 -1.03
C VAL A 82 6.90 -6.49 0.18
N THR A 83 8.11 -6.99 0.43
CA THR A 83 8.42 -7.74 1.65
C THR A 83 8.90 -6.77 2.71
N ILE A 84 8.24 -6.75 3.86
CA ILE A 84 8.64 -6.01 5.05
C ILE A 84 9.18 -7.00 6.05
N ARG A 85 10.31 -6.67 6.67
CA ARG A 85 11.01 -7.51 7.65
C ARG A 85 11.27 -6.72 8.92
N ALA A 86 11.00 -7.39 10.06
CA ALA A 86 11.43 -6.96 11.38
C ALA A 86 12.51 -7.91 11.90
N GLU A 87 13.52 -7.37 12.56
CA GLU A 87 14.65 -8.14 13.08
C GLU A 87 15.05 -7.68 14.48
N HIS A 88 15.41 -8.62 15.33
CA HIS A 88 15.97 -8.41 16.66
C HIS A 88 16.93 -9.57 17.04
N GLY A 89 18.20 -9.30 17.35
CA GLY A 89 19.13 -10.27 17.93
C GLY A 89 19.29 -11.57 17.15
N GLY A 90 19.12 -11.56 15.82
CA GLY A 90 19.18 -12.75 14.96
C GLY A 90 17.81 -13.41 14.71
N PHE A 91 16.76 -13.06 15.44
CA PHE A 91 15.37 -13.44 15.13
C PHE A 91 14.80 -12.48 14.11
N ASN A 92 13.96 -12.96 13.20
CA ASN A 92 13.27 -12.12 12.24
C ASN A 92 11.90 -12.69 11.89
N ASP A 93 11.02 -11.81 11.42
CA ASP A 93 9.74 -12.14 10.81
C ASP A 93 9.54 -11.30 9.56
N THR A 94 8.69 -11.76 8.64
CA THR A 94 8.42 -11.08 7.38
C THR A 94 6.94 -11.12 7.04
N VAL A 95 6.47 -10.03 6.44
CA VAL A 95 5.12 -9.95 5.86
C VAL A 95 5.21 -9.41 4.44
N VAL A 96 4.36 -9.92 3.54
CA VAL A 96 4.23 -9.43 2.18
C VAL A 96 3.03 -8.49 2.11
N VAL A 97 3.28 -7.27 1.64
CA VAL A 97 2.27 -6.24 1.40
C VAL A 97 2.12 -6.05 -0.10
N THR A 98 0.89 -6.00 -0.59
CA THR A 98 0.57 -5.66 -1.98
C THR A 98 0.33 -4.16 -2.07
N VAL A 99 1.19 -3.46 -2.80
CA VAL A 99 1.04 -2.03 -3.11
C VAL A 99 0.30 -1.90 -4.43
N GLN A 100 -0.80 -1.18 -4.42
CA GLN A 100 -1.56 -0.81 -5.62
C GLN A 100 -1.14 0.58 -6.07
N ALA A 101 -1.24 0.87 -7.38
CA ALA A 101 -1.04 2.23 -7.88
C ALA A 101 -2.03 3.20 -7.21
N GLY A 102 -1.55 4.41 -6.95
CA GLY A 102 -2.29 5.48 -6.32
C GLY A 102 -3.32 6.16 -7.21
N PHE A 103 -3.74 7.36 -6.83
CA PHE A 103 -4.61 8.18 -7.67
C PHE A 103 -3.87 8.65 -8.93
N GLY A 104 -4.54 8.64 -10.08
CA GLY A 104 -3.98 9.15 -11.33
C GLY A 104 -3.67 10.64 -11.23
N GLN A 105 -2.44 11.02 -11.58
CA GLN A 105 -1.95 12.39 -11.64
C GLN A 105 -1.73 12.85 -13.09
N SER A 106 -1.58 11.90 -14.02
CA SER A 106 -1.49 12.14 -15.46
C SER A 106 -2.12 11.01 -16.24
N ILE A 107 -2.38 11.27 -17.52
CA ILE A 107 -2.87 10.29 -18.50
C ILE A 107 -1.72 10.01 -19.46
N ASP A 108 -1.44 8.73 -19.71
CA ASP A 108 -0.52 8.27 -20.75
C ASP A 108 -1.32 7.57 -21.85
N ILE A 109 -1.42 8.20 -23.04
CA ILE A 109 -2.09 7.64 -24.21
C ILE A 109 -1.13 6.68 -24.88
N ASN A 110 -1.41 5.38 -24.80
CA ASN A 110 -0.53 4.31 -25.25
C ASN A 110 -1.13 3.47 -26.39
N THR A 111 -1.82 4.12 -27.33
CA THR A 111 -2.36 3.44 -28.51
C THR A 111 -1.25 2.76 -29.31
N THR A 112 -1.32 1.44 -29.43
CA THR A 112 -0.24 0.62 -30.00
C THR A 112 -0.29 0.50 -31.52
N SER A 113 -1.35 0.98 -32.18
CA SER A 113 -1.55 0.83 -33.62
C SER A 113 -1.68 2.18 -34.33
N GLN A 114 -1.14 2.26 -35.55
CA GLN A 114 -1.39 3.41 -36.43
C GLN A 114 -2.81 3.36 -36.98
N PRO A 115 -3.64 4.39 -36.75
CA PRO A 115 -4.99 4.42 -37.25
C PRO A 115 -5.02 4.44 -38.79
N ARG A 116 -5.93 3.67 -39.36
CA ARG A 116 -6.16 3.63 -40.84
C ARG A 116 -7.60 4.04 -41.11
N ALA A 117 -7.79 4.88 -42.15
CA ALA A 117 -9.13 5.26 -42.59
C ALA A 117 -10.01 4.04 -42.87
N LYS A 118 -11.23 4.05 -42.32
CA LYS A 118 -12.26 3.00 -42.43
C LYS A 118 -11.93 1.66 -41.77
N PHE A 119 -10.88 1.61 -40.96
CA PHE A 119 -10.57 0.44 -40.13
C PHE A 119 -10.66 0.80 -38.65
N PRO A 120 -11.33 -0.03 -37.84
CA PRO A 120 -11.41 0.22 -36.40
C PRO A 120 -10.04 0.06 -35.73
N PHE A 121 -9.74 0.89 -34.73
CA PHE A 121 -8.64 0.71 -33.81
C PHE A 121 -9.07 1.06 -32.38
N THR A 122 -8.39 0.53 -31.40
CA THR A 122 -8.70 0.73 -29.99
C THR A 122 -7.92 1.91 -29.43
N LEU A 123 -8.62 2.81 -28.78
CA LEU A 123 -8.01 3.88 -27.96
C LEU A 123 -7.65 3.29 -26.61
N GLN A 124 -6.40 3.49 -26.16
CA GLN A 124 -5.89 2.97 -24.89
C GLN A 124 -5.12 4.05 -24.15
N ALA A 125 -5.31 4.10 -22.85
CA ALA A 125 -4.53 4.94 -21.94
C ALA A 125 -4.32 4.24 -20.60
N SER A 126 -3.27 4.66 -19.92
CA SER A 126 -3.03 4.38 -18.51
C SER A 126 -3.13 5.67 -17.71
N LEU A 127 -3.62 5.57 -16.48
CA LEU A 127 -3.46 6.62 -15.49
C LEU A 127 -2.13 6.39 -14.76
N ILE A 128 -1.35 7.43 -14.58
CA ILE A 128 -0.05 7.37 -13.90
C ILE A 128 -0.19 8.12 -12.58
N ASP A 129 0.22 7.49 -11.47
CA ASP A 129 0.17 8.10 -10.15
C ASP A 129 1.39 9.01 -9.87
N SER A 130 1.47 9.58 -8.67
CA SER A 130 2.57 10.48 -8.24
C SER A 130 3.94 9.80 -8.12
N HIS A 131 3.97 8.46 -8.19
CA HIS A 131 5.18 7.64 -8.09
C HIS A 131 5.48 6.88 -9.40
N ASP A 132 4.93 7.35 -10.53
CA ASP A 132 5.06 6.75 -11.85
C ASP A 132 4.49 5.33 -11.96
N ASN A 133 3.56 4.93 -11.08
CA ASN A 133 2.91 3.63 -11.20
C ASN A 133 1.73 3.71 -12.16
N PRO A 134 1.69 2.86 -13.19
CA PRO A 134 0.55 2.80 -14.09
C PRO A 134 -0.62 2.04 -13.44
N ARG A 135 -1.83 2.55 -13.68
CA ARG A 135 -3.10 1.87 -13.37
C ARG A 135 -3.98 1.86 -14.59
N SER A 136 -4.99 0.99 -14.57
CA SER A 136 -5.94 0.86 -15.67
C SER A 136 -6.62 2.18 -16.02
N GLY A 137 -6.68 2.50 -17.30
CA GLY A 137 -7.42 3.63 -17.87
C GLY A 137 -8.92 3.35 -18.11
N GLN A 138 -9.52 2.37 -17.43
CA GLN A 138 -10.93 2.00 -17.64
C GLN A 138 -11.91 3.14 -17.40
N ASP A 139 -11.52 4.12 -16.56
CA ASP A 139 -12.34 5.30 -16.27
C ASP A 139 -12.04 6.50 -17.18
N VAL A 140 -11.07 6.39 -18.10
CA VAL A 140 -10.71 7.43 -19.06
C VAL A 140 -11.82 7.57 -20.10
N VAL A 141 -12.29 8.80 -20.30
CA VAL A 141 -13.30 9.16 -21.31
C VAL A 141 -12.62 9.70 -22.55
N TRP A 142 -13.06 9.24 -23.72
CA TRP A 142 -12.48 9.60 -25.00
C TRP A 142 -13.41 10.45 -25.84
N THR A 143 -12.85 11.49 -26.44
CA THR A 143 -13.50 12.26 -27.50
C THR A 143 -12.59 12.40 -28.72
N VAL A 144 -13.18 12.43 -29.91
CA VAL A 144 -12.46 12.70 -31.18
C VAL A 144 -13.19 13.85 -31.87
N ASP A 145 -12.47 14.92 -32.21
CA ASP A 145 -13.02 16.17 -32.77
C ASP A 145 -14.24 16.67 -31.98
N GLY A 146 -14.16 16.55 -30.63
CA GLY A 146 -15.24 16.94 -29.71
C GLY A 146 -16.41 15.94 -29.60
N MET A 147 -16.42 14.87 -30.40
CA MET A 147 -17.45 13.84 -30.32
C MET A 147 -17.09 12.77 -29.31
N TYR A 148 -18.01 12.42 -28.39
CA TYR A 148 -17.84 11.32 -27.45
C TYR A 148 -17.73 9.98 -28.16
N ILE A 149 -16.69 9.20 -27.85
CA ILE A 149 -16.42 7.89 -28.42
C ILE A 149 -16.72 6.76 -27.44
N GLY A 150 -16.33 6.92 -26.17
CA GLY A 150 -16.52 5.89 -25.14
C GLY A 150 -15.67 6.13 -23.92
N GLN A 151 -15.67 5.13 -23.03
CA GLN A 151 -14.88 5.08 -21.81
C GLN A 151 -14.02 3.82 -21.81
N GLY A 152 -12.86 3.84 -21.12
CA GLY A 152 -11.93 2.72 -21.04
C GLY A 152 -11.17 2.52 -22.34
N GLU A 153 -11.41 1.42 -23.03
CA GLU A 153 -10.73 1.03 -24.28
C GLU A 153 -11.74 0.97 -25.46
N PRO A 154 -12.33 2.10 -25.86
CA PRO A 154 -13.32 2.08 -26.94
C PRO A 154 -12.67 1.87 -28.30
N SER A 155 -13.41 1.25 -29.20
CA SER A 155 -13.03 1.15 -30.60
C SER A 155 -13.56 2.36 -31.37
N TRP A 156 -12.69 2.98 -32.17
CA TRP A 156 -13.06 4.07 -33.07
C TRP A 156 -12.63 3.77 -34.50
N THR A 157 -13.42 4.23 -35.50
CA THR A 157 -13.11 4.05 -36.93
C THR A 157 -13.00 5.40 -37.60
N PRO A 158 -11.79 5.84 -38.03
CA PRO A 158 -11.62 7.08 -38.76
C PRO A 158 -12.45 7.06 -40.07
N PRO A 159 -13.29 8.06 -40.33
CA PRO A 159 -14.15 8.08 -41.53
C PRO A 159 -13.36 8.30 -42.82
N SER A 160 -12.22 8.98 -42.76
CA SER A 160 -11.35 9.29 -43.90
C SER A 160 -9.90 9.44 -43.46
N LEU A 161 -8.98 9.62 -44.41
CA LEU A 161 -7.64 10.10 -44.11
C LEU A 161 -7.71 11.57 -43.65
N GLY A 162 -7.00 11.91 -42.61
CA GLY A 162 -6.97 13.25 -42.03
C GLY A 162 -6.27 13.30 -40.68
N LEU A 163 -6.22 14.49 -40.10
CA LEU A 163 -5.82 14.72 -38.72
C LEU A 163 -7.10 14.79 -37.90
N TYR A 164 -7.09 14.19 -36.75
CA TYR A 164 -8.17 14.15 -35.77
C TYR A 164 -7.62 14.53 -34.41
N GLU A 165 -8.29 15.41 -33.68
CA GLU A 165 -7.95 15.71 -32.31
C GLU A 165 -8.55 14.63 -31.40
N VAL A 166 -7.70 13.82 -30.79
CA VAL A 166 -8.10 12.79 -29.82
C VAL A 166 -7.81 13.30 -28.42
N ILE A 167 -8.83 13.31 -27.56
CA ILE A 167 -8.72 13.77 -26.19
C ILE A 167 -9.13 12.66 -25.24
N ALA A 168 -8.24 12.37 -24.29
CA ALA A 168 -8.46 11.50 -23.13
C ALA A 168 -8.70 12.36 -21.88
N ARG A 169 -9.76 12.05 -21.10
CA ARG A 169 -10.08 12.77 -19.86
C ARG A 169 -10.34 11.82 -18.72
N TYR A 170 -9.83 12.20 -17.55
CA TYR A 170 -10.11 11.56 -16.27
C TYR A 170 -10.14 12.62 -15.17
N ASP A 171 -11.30 12.82 -14.52
CA ASP A 171 -11.51 13.88 -13.54
C ASP A 171 -11.11 15.26 -14.10
N GLN A 172 -10.10 15.89 -13.52
CA GLN A 172 -9.55 17.18 -13.98
C GLN A 172 -8.39 17.01 -14.98
N LEU A 173 -7.95 15.79 -15.23
CA LEU A 173 -6.85 15.48 -16.14
C LEU A 173 -7.34 15.43 -17.59
N GLU A 174 -6.52 15.96 -18.49
CA GLU A 174 -6.75 15.92 -19.92
C GLU A 174 -5.42 15.73 -20.66
N GLU A 175 -5.39 14.80 -21.60
CA GLU A 175 -4.26 14.55 -22.51
C GLU A 175 -4.77 14.55 -23.95
N ARG A 176 -3.97 15.08 -24.89
CA ARG A 176 -4.32 15.27 -26.30
C ARG A 176 -3.27 14.72 -27.23
N VAL A 177 -3.69 14.12 -28.31
CA VAL A 177 -2.86 13.67 -29.42
C VAL A 177 -3.52 13.98 -30.77
#